data_7d25501a05f474a3d05dafde9c47490a
#
_entry.id   7d25501a05f474a3d05dafde9c47490a
#
_cell.length_a   1.000
_cell.length_b   1.000
_cell.length_c   1.000
_cell.angle_alpha   90.00
_cell.angle_beta   90.00
_cell.angle_gamma   90.00
#
_symmetry.space_group_name_H-M   'P 1'
#
loop_
_entity.id
_entity.type
_entity.pdbx_description
1 polymer ?
#
loop_
_entity_poly.entity_id
_entity_poly.type
_entity_poly.pdbx_seq_one_letter_code
_entity_poly.pdbx_strand_id
1 'polypeptide(L)'
;MFELFDEDDFTKVISFVDKYGCDFVDRDGRNLLMNFIVEGKSTFAIELIKQYKMNGLNLDLQDDSGWTALHFAAQENSPEIIELLAGSKANLNIQEENGRTPLFIAIFDRNDKSAITLLENGADITVNNNSGVSPMSFVTKKVNKWINGNVITNSKPTE
;
A
#
# COMPACT_ATOMS: atom_id res chain seq x y z
N MET A 1 0.08 -19.33 -12.56
CA MET A 1 0.79 -19.75 -11.33
C MET A 1 -0.09 -19.62 -10.10
N PHE A 2 -0.97 -18.64 -10.04
CA PHE A 2 -1.83 -18.34 -8.86
C PHE A 2 -3.21 -19.06 -8.88
N GLU A 3 -3.54 -19.80 -9.92
CA GLU A 3 -4.73 -20.71 -9.95
C GLU A 3 -4.71 -21.77 -8.83
N LEU A 4 -3.57 -21.94 -8.14
CA LEU A 4 -3.40 -22.88 -7.03
C LEU A 4 -4.03 -22.38 -5.70
N PHE A 5 -4.44 -21.10 -5.62
CA PHE A 5 -4.96 -20.49 -4.39
C PHE A 5 -6.45 -20.17 -4.48
N ASP A 6 -7.20 -20.96 -5.26
CA ASP A 6 -8.63 -20.76 -5.50
C ASP A 6 -9.52 -21.19 -4.31
N GLU A 7 -8.94 -21.81 -3.32
CA GLU A 7 -9.64 -22.24 -2.11
C GLU A 7 -9.15 -21.39 -0.91
N ASP A 8 -10.01 -21.16 0.07
CA ASP A 8 -9.74 -20.45 1.33
C ASP A 8 -8.74 -21.23 2.24
N ASP A 9 -7.74 -21.87 1.63
CA ASP A 9 -6.77 -22.74 2.31
C ASP A 9 -5.38 -22.09 2.33
N PHE A 10 -5.12 -21.31 3.37
CA PHE A 10 -3.83 -20.66 3.59
C PHE A 10 -2.66 -21.65 3.77
N THR A 11 -2.92 -22.95 4.04
CA THR A 11 -1.85 -23.96 4.16
C THR A 11 -1.09 -24.17 2.86
N LYS A 12 -1.75 -24.01 1.71
CA LYS A 12 -1.10 -24.03 0.39
C LYS A 12 -0.15 -22.85 0.20
N VAL A 13 -0.52 -21.67 0.73
CA VAL A 13 0.33 -20.47 0.71
C VAL A 13 1.59 -20.72 1.54
N ILE A 14 1.45 -21.29 2.76
CA ILE A 14 2.58 -21.65 3.60
C ILE A 14 3.52 -22.60 2.87
N SER A 15 2.99 -23.68 2.30
CA SER A 15 3.78 -24.67 1.56
C SER A 15 4.51 -24.06 0.35
N PHE A 16 3.88 -23.09 -0.31
CA PHE A 16 4.49 -22.36 -1.42
C PHE A 16 5.63 -21.46 -0.92
N VAL A 17 5.39 -20.68 0.15
CA VAL A 17 6.40 -19.79 0.74
C VAL A 17 7.58 -20.59 1.29
N ASP A 18 7.35 -21.73 1.93
CA ASP A 18 8.42 -22.60 2.43
C ASP A 18 9.31 -23.13 1.30
N LYS A 19 8.72 -23.34 0.11
CA LYS A 19 9.46 -23.88 -1.04
C LYS A 19 10.17 -22.80 -1.85
N TYR A 20 9.56 -21.63 -2.04
CA TYR A 20 10.03 -20.63 -3.01
C TYR A 20 10.44 -19.30 -2.36
N GLY A 21 10.13 -19.09 -1.08
CA GLY A 21 10.34 -17.84 -0.36
C GLY A 21 9.16 -16.86 -0.48
N CYS A 22 9.13 -15.90 0.43
CA CYS A 22 8.07 -14.88 0.49
C CYS A 22 8.09 -13.93 -0.72
N ASP A 23 9.28 -13.65 -1.25
CA ASP A 23 9.51 -12.65 -2.29
C ASP A 23 9.68 -13.28 -3.68
N PHE A 24 9.21 -14.53 -3.84
CA PHE A 24 9.10 -15.12 -5.17
C PHE A 24 8.18 -14.26 -6.04
N VAL A 25 8.67 -13.83 -7.19
CA VAL A 25 7.94 -12.95 -8.11
C VAL A 25 7.45 -13.71 -9.35
N ASP A 26 6.33 -13.25 -9.88
CA ASP A 26 5.81 -13.70 -11.17
C ASP A 26 6.51 -13.00 -12.35
N ARG A 27 5.97 -13.18 -13.57
CA ARG A 27 6.49 -12.58 -14.80
C ARG A 27 6.40 -11.05 -14.87
N ASP A 28 5.56 -10.44 -14.03
CA ASP A 28 5.34 -8.99 -13.96
C ASP A 28 6.13 -8.37 -12.78
N GLY A 29 7.00 -9.15 -12.11
CA GLY A 29 7.77 -8.72 -10.95
C GLY A 29 6.98 -8.68 -9.64
N ARG A 30 5.73 -9.17 -9.62
CA ARG A 30 4.85 -9.12 -8.44
C ARG A 30 5.08 -10.31 -7.53
N ASN A 31 5.21 -10.03 -6.23
CA ASN A 31 5.21 -11.10 -5.23
C ASN A 31 3.79 -11.55 -4.85
N LEU A 32 3.69 -12.58 -3.99
CA LEU A 32 2.41 -13.12 -3.52
C LEU A 32 1.53 -12.05 -2.87
N LEU A 33 2.12 -11.15 -2.08
CA LEU A 33 1.38 -10.11 -1.39
C LEU A 33 0.68 -9.16 -2.37
N MET A 34 1.40 -8.69 -3.38
CA MET A 34 0.84 -7.83 -4.43
C MET A 34 -0.29 -8.52 -5.18
N ASN A 35 -0.09 -9.79 -5.55
CA ASN A 35 -1.11 -10.56 -6.26
C ASN A 35 -2.37 -10.78 -5.42
N PHE A 36 -2.24 -11.10 -4.12
CA PHE A 36 -3.41 -11.23 -3.24
C PHE A 36 -4.19 -9.92 -3.11
N ILE A 37 -3.49 -8.77 -3.09
CA ILE A 37 -4.16 -7.46 -3.05
C ILE A 37 -4.92 -7.21 -4.35
N VAL A 38 -4.28 -7.39 -5.50
CA VAL A 38 -4.89 -7.19 -6.83
C VAL A 38 -6.09 -8.12 -7.07
N GLU A 39 -6.02 -9.37 -6.60
CA GLU A 39 -7.10 -10.34 -6.72
C GLU A 39 -8.22 -10.18 -5.69
N GLY A 40 -8.12 -9.16 -4.80
CA GLY A 40 -9.10 -8.93 -3.74
C GLY A 40 -9.08 -9.97 -2.62
N LYS A 41 -8.03 -10.81 -2.55
CA LYS A 41 -7.83 -11.83 -1.51
C LYS A 41 -7.27 -11.21 -0.23
N SER A 42 -7.99 -10.23 0.32
CA SER A 42 -7.53 -9.43 1.46
C SER A 42 -7.18 -10.27 2.69
N THR A 43 -7.93 -11.34 2.96
CA THR A 43 -7.65 -12.25 4.07
C THR A 43 -6.26 -12.89 3.95
N PHE A 44 -5.90 -13.34 2.74
CA PHE A 44 -4.59 -13.93 2.46
C PHE A 44 -3.46 -12.90 2.54
N ALA A 45 -3.69 -11.70 2.00
CA ALA A 45 -2.73 -10.60 2.12
C ALA A 45 -2.44 -10.26 3.59
N ILE A 46 -3.49 -10.11 4.41
CA ILE A 46 -3.38 -9.81 5.84
C ILE A 46 -2.62 -10.92 6.58
N GLU A 47 -2.97 -12.17 6.33
CA GLU A 47 -2.33 -13.31 6.98
C GLU A 47 -0.85 -13.44 6.58
N LEU A 48 -0.54 -13.24 5.30
CA LEU A 48 0.83 -13.23 4.80
C LEU A 48 1.68 -12.16 5.48
N ILE A 49 1.17 -10.93 5.61
CA ILE A 49 1.88 -9.85 6.30
C ILE A 49 2.11 -10.22 7.77
N LYS A 50 1.07 -10.68 8.48
CA LYS A 50 1.17 -11.03 9.90
C LYS A 50 2.22 -12.10 10.16
N GLN A 51 2.27 -13.12 9.31
CA GLN A 51 3.14 -14.29 9.51
C GLN A 51 4.57 -14.03 9.06
N TYR A 52 4.78 -13.31 7.95
CA TYR A 52 6.09 -13.25 7.29
C TYR A 52 6.78 -11.89 7.33
N LYS A 53 6.15 -10.81 7.82
CA LYS A 53 6.79 -9.48 7.92
C LYS A 53 8.12 -9.46 8.68
N MET A 54 8.34 -10.40 9.60
CA MET A 54 9.58 -10.55 10.36
C MET A 54 10.50 -11.64 9.78
N ASN A 55 10.02 -12.40 8.81
CA ASN A 55 10.66 -13.60 8.28
C ASN A 55 10.96 -13.50 6.77
N GLY A 56 11.34 -12.32 6.30
CA GLY A 56 11.86 -12.11 4.95
C GLY A 56 10.87 -11.58 3.92
N LEU A 57 9.62 -11.26 4.29
CA LEU A 57 8.70 -10.57 3.38
C LEU A 57 9.15 -9.12 3.16
N ASN A 58 9.58 -8.80 1.94
CA ASN A 58 9.93 -7.44 1.56
C ASN A 58 8.65 -6.64 1.23
N LEU A 59 8.26 -5.76 2.16
CA LEU A 59 7.05 -4.91 2.01
C LEU A 59 7.24 -3.79 0.98
N ASP A 60 8.49 -3.46 0.67
CA ASP A 60 8.89 -2.37 -0.23
C ASP A 60 9.35 -2.88 -1.61
N LEU A 61 9.17 -4.19 -1.89
CA LEU A 61 9.43 -4.74 -3.20
C LEU A 61 8.64 -3.97 -4.25
N GLN A 62 9.29 -3.64 -5.35
CA GLN A 62 8.66 -3.01 -6.52
C GLN A 62 8.52 -4.01 -7.65
N ASP A 63 7.36 -4.05 -8.30
CA ASP A 63 7.14 -4.81 -9.54
C ASP A 63 7.85 -4.13 -10.73
N ASP A 64 7.71 -4.68 -11.92
CA ASP A 64 8.36 -4.17 -13.15
C ASP A 64 7.95 -2.74 -13.53
N SER A 65 6.81 -2.24 -13.01
CA SER A 65 6.34 -0.85 -13.17
C SER A 65 6.68 0.05 -11.98
N GLY A 66 7.43 -0.47 -11.01
CA GLY A 66 7.79 0.24 -9.78
C GLY A 66 6.71 0.25 -8.70
N TRP A 67 5.63 -0.52 -8.86
CA TRP A 67 4.54 -0.58 -7.88
C TRP A 67 4.92 -1.46 -6.69
N THR A 68 4.60 -0.97 -5.48
CA THR A 68 4.69 -1.74 -4.23
C THR A 68 3.32 -2.28 -3.83
N ALA A 69 3.28 -3.16 -2.82
CA ALA A 69 2.03 -3.61 -2.20
C ALA A 69 1.14 -2.43 -1.74
N LEU A 70 1.75 -1.32 -1.28
CA LEU A 70 1.02 -0.10 -0.88
C LEU A 70 0.36 0.61 -2.06
N HIS A 71 0.97 0.63 -3.25
CA HIS A 71 0.35 1.19 -4.45
C HIS A 71 -0.93 0.43 -4.81
N PHE A 72 -0.86 -0.90 -4.82
CA PHE A 72 -2.02 -1.74 -5.08
C PHE A 72 -3.10 -1.58 -3.99
N ALA A 73 -2.72 -1.57 -2.71
CA ALA A 73 -3.67 -1.36 -1.62
C ALA A 73 -4.36 0.02 -1.69
N ALA A 74 -3.65 1.04 -2.15
CA ALA A 74 -4.19 2.38 -2.38
C ALA A 74 -5.19 2.39 -3.55
N GLN A 75 -4.85 1.72 -4.67
CA GLN A 75 -5.70 1.59 -5.85
C GLN A 75 -6.99 0.80 -5.54
N GLU A 76 -6.86 -0.32 -4.82
CA GLU A 76 -7.99 -1.18 -4.44
C GLU A 76 -8.81 -0.63 -3.26
N ASN A 77 -8.50 0.59 -2.80
CA ASN A 77 -9.16 1.24 -1.67
C ASN A 77 -9.24 0.33 -0.42
N SER A 78 -8.12 -0.26 -0.05
CA SER A 78 -7.98 -1.24 1.05
C SER A 78 -7.30 -0.62 2.28
N PRO A 79 -7.99 0.22 3.06
CA PRO A 79 -7.38 0.94 4.19
C PRO A 79 -6.83 0.00 5.28
N GLU A 80 -7.45 -1.16 5.49
CA GLU A 80 -7.00 -2.15 6.47
C GLU A 80 -5.61 -2.71 6.10
N ILE A 81 -5.38 -3.01 4.82
CA ILE A 81 -4.07 -3.48 4.35
C ILE A 81 -3.04 -2.36 4.45
N ILE A 82 -3.41 -1.12 4.11
CA ILE A 82 -2.53 0.05 4.25
C ILE A 82 -2.10 0.24 5.70
N GLU A 83 -3.04 0.19 6.64
CA GLU A 83 -2.74 0.33 8.07
C GLU A 83 -1.77 -0.77 8.56
N LEU A 84 -2.00 -2.01 8.12
CA LEU A 84 -1.15 -3.14 8.48
C LEU A 84 0.26 -3.03 7.90
N LEU A 85 0.39 -2.60 6.64
CA LEU A 85 1.68 -2.36 5.98
C LEU A 85 2.45 -1.22 6.65
N ALA A 86 1.78 -0.10 6.91
CA ALA A 86 2.37 1.05 7.60
C ALA A 86 2.81 0.69 9.04
N GLY A 87 1.96 -0.02 9.79
CA GLY A 87 2.29 -0.54 11.11
C GLY A 87 3.45 -1.55 11.10
N SER A 88 3.70 -2.20 9.97
CA SER A 88 4.82 -3.10 9.72
C SER A 88 6.06 -2.40 9.16
N LYS A 89 6.05 -1.05 9.09
CA LYS A 89 7.15 -0.17 8.66
C LYS A 89 7.45 -0.18 7.16
N ALA A 90 6.47 -0.49 6.32
CA ALA A 90 6.59 -0.26 4.88
C ALA A 90 6.83 1.24 4.60
N ASN A 91 7.64 1.54 3.60
CA ASN A 91 7.90 2.91 3.17
C ASN A 91 6.71 3.47 2.38
N LEU A 92 6.03 4.48 2.93
CA LEU A 92 4.80 5.06 2.39
C LEU A 92 5.01 5.95 1.16
N ASN A 93 6.27 6.31 0.85
CA ASN A 93 6.61 7.35 -0.12
C ASN A 93 7.43 6.83 -1.31
N ILE A 94 7.47 5.52 -1.52
CA ILE A 94 8.09 4.94 -2.72
C ILE A 94 7.32 5.44 -3.95
N GLN A 95 8.07 5.82 -4.98
CA GLN A 95 7.51 6.30 -6.23
C GLN A 95 7.59 5.20 -7.30
N GLU A 96 6.48 4.96 -8.01
CA GLU A 96 6.46 4.11 -9.20
C GLU A 96 7.08 4.84 -10.42
N GLU A 97 7.13 4.20 -11.59
CA GLU A 97 7.84 4.69 -12.77
C GLU A 97 7.44 6.12 -13.24
N ASN A 98 6.20 6.57 -12.94
CA ASN A 98 5.74 7.93 -13.25
C ASN A 98 5.98 8.92 -12.08
N GLY A 99 6.66 8.49 -11.03
CA GLY A 99 6.94 9.28 -9.83
C GLY A 99 5.75 9.41 -8.88
N ARG A 100 4.70 8.60 -9.02
CA ARG A 100 3.53 8.67 -8.14
C ARG A 100 3.75 7.79 -6.90
N THR A 101 3.39 8.31 -5.73
CA THR A 101 3.37 7.57 -4.47
C THR A 101 2.03 6.84 -4.29
N PRO A 102 1.90 5.88 -3.35
CA PRO A 102 0.61 5.29 -2.99
C PRO A 102 -0.45 6.33 -2.64
N LEU A 103 -0.07 7.40 -1.92
CA LEU A 103 -0.97 8.50 -1.60
C LEU A 103 -1.45 9.25 -2.86
N PHE A 104 -0.55 9.46 -3.84
CA PHE A 104 -0.93 10.08 -5.11
C PHE A 104 -2.00 9.23 -5.82
N ILE A 105 -1.80 7.90 -5.90
CA ILE A 105 -2.76 6.97 -6.50
C ILE A 105 -4.11 7.05 -5.78
N ALA A 106 -4.12 6.93 -4.44
CA ALA A 106 -5.36 6.98 -3.66
C ALA A 106 -6.17 8.27 -3.88
N ILE A 107 -5.49 9.43 -3.91
CA ILE A 107 -6.15 10.73 -4.13
C ILE A 107 -6.65 10.86 -5.56
N PHE A 108 -5.84 10.47 -6.55
CA PHE A 108 -6.17 10.55 -7.97
C PHE A 108 -7.39 9.68 -8.31
N ASP A 109 -7.45 8.46 -7.76
CA ASP A 109 -8.55 7.50 -7.96
C ASP A 109 -9.77 7.79 -7.04
N ARG A 110 -9.71 8.86 -6.23
CA ARG A 110 -10.76 9.26 -5.28
C ARG A 110 -11.05 8.21 -4.21
N ASN A 111 -10.08 7.43 -3.85
CA ASN A 111 -10.09 6.44 -2.80
C ASN A 111 -9.87 7.11 -1.43
N ASP A 112 -10.84 7.95 -1.01
CA ASP A 112 -10.72 8.83 0.16
C ASP A 112 -10.33 8.10 1.45
N LYS A 113 -10.83 6.87 1.66
CA LYS A 113 -10.50 6.10 2.86
C LYS A 113 -9.02 5.74 2.88
N SER A 114 -8.51 5.17 1.79
CA SER A 114 -7.10 4.84 1.63
C SER A 114 -6.20 6.08 1.72
N ALA A 115 -6.61 7.20 1.10
CA ALA A 115 -5.86 8.45 1.18
C ALA A 115 -5.75 8.97 2.62
N ILE A 116 -6.85 8.96 3.37
CA ILE A 116 -6.86 9.39 4.77
C ILE A 116 -6.00 8.45 5.62
N THR A 117 -6.13 7.12 5.44
CA THR A 117 -5.32 6.15 6.19
C THR A 117 -3.82 6.33 5.91
N LEU A 118 -3.42 6.58 4.65
CA LEU A 118 -2.02 6.88 4.32
C LEU A 118 -1.53 8.15 5.02
N LEU A 119 -2.33 9.22 5.02
CA LEU A 119 -2.01 10.48 5.72
C LEU A 119 -1.91 10.30 7.24
N GLU A 120 -2.81 9.53 7.85
CA GLU A 120 -2.80 9.20 9.29
C GLU A 120 -1.52 8.46 9.69
N ASN A 121 -0.96 7.67 8.78
CA ASN A 121 0.29 6.95 8.98
C ASN A 121 1.55 7.73 8.54
N GLY A 122 1.41 8.98 8.09
CA GLY A 122 2.54 9.87 7.80
C GLY A 122 3.02 9.86 6.36
N ALA A 123 2.19 9.44 5.40
CA ALA A 123 2.51 9.59 3.98
C ALA A 123 2.66 11.08 3.60
N ASP A 124 3.68 11.40 2.80
CA ASP A 124 4.00 12.77 2.42
C ASP A 124 3.18 13.23 1.22
N ILE A 125 2.25 14.16 1.46
CA ILE A 125 1.37 14.74 0.43
C ILE A 125 2.10 15.73 -0.50
N THR A 126 3.34 16.10 -0.20
CA THR A 126 4.10 17.10 -0.97
C THR A 126 4.97 16.47 -2.06
N VAL A 127 5.10 15.14 -2.08
CA VAL A 127 5.92 14.43 -3.07
C VAL A 127 5.32 14.58 -4.46
N ASN A 128 6.05 15.24 -5.34
CA ASN A 128 5.64 15.46 -6.72
C ASN A 128 5.91 14.23 -7.59
N ASN A 129 5.03 14.00 -8.56
CA ASN A 129 5.30 13.02 -9.62
C ASN A 129 6.34 13.56 -10.63
N ASN A 130 6.71 12.77 -11.64
CA ASN A 130 7.70 13.15 -12.67
C ASN A 130 7.29 14.37 -13.50
N SER A 131 6.01 14.76 -13.49
CA SER A 131 5.50 15.98 -14.12
C SER A 131 5.50 17.21 -13.20
N GLY A 132 6.04 17.09 -11.98
CA GLY A 132 6.08 18.16 -10.99
C GLY A 132 4.75 18.43 -10.30
N VAL A 133 3.79 17.50 -10.37
CA VAL A 133 2.44 17.64 -9.79
C VAL A 133 2.37 16.88 -8.47
N SER A 134 1.92 17.55 -7.40
CA SER A 134 1.71 16.91 -6.10
C SER A 134 0.29 16.34 -5.96
N PRO A 135 0.08 15.36 -5.05
CA PRO A 135 -1.25 14.84 -4.72
C PRO A 135 -2.24 15.93 -4.29
N MET A 136 -1.77 17.02 -3.67
CA MET A 136 -2.59 18.17 -3.23
C MET A 136 -3.45 18.76 -4.36
N SER A 137 -3.00 18.66 -5.62
CA SER A 137 -3.74 19.19 -6.77
C SER A 137 -5.06 18.48 -7.04
N PHE A 138 -5.26 17.28 -6.49
CA PHE A 138 -6.40 16.41 -6.77
C PHE A 138 -7.23 16.07 -5.53
N VAL A 139 -6.91 16.66 -4.35
CA VAL A 139 -7.60 16.30 -3.10
C VAL A 139 -9.13 16.52 -3.21
N THR A 140 -9.87 15.52 -2.76
CA THR A 140 -11.33 15.61 -2.67
C THR A 140 -11.74 16.53 -1.52
N LYS A 141 -13.01 16.99 -1.52
CA LYS A 141 -13.56 17.80 -0.40
C LYS A 141 -13.42 17.06 0.94
N LYS A 142 -13.54 15.72 0.93
CA LYS A 142 -13.46 14.91 2.15
C LYS A 142 -12.03 14.85 2.69
N VAL A 143 -11.06 14.57 1.83
CA VAL A 143 -9.63 14.55 2.19
C VAL A 143 -9.20 15.95 2.65
N ASN A 144 -9.58 17.01 1.92
CA ASN A 144 -9.27 18.39 2.30
C ASN A 144 -9.86 18.78 3.67
N LYS A 145 -11.10 18.35 3.97
CA LYS A 145 -11.69 18.57 5.28
C LYS A 145 -10.89 17.87 6.39
N TRP A 146 -10.43 16.66 6.12
CA TRP A 146 -9.59 15.92 7.06
C TRP A 146 -8.25 16.64 7.29
N ILE A 147 -7.55 17.07 6.22
CA ILE A 147 -6.28 17.82 6.31
C ILE A 147 -6.45 19.06 7.18
N ASN A 148 -7.44 19.89 6.87
CA ASN A 148 -7.69 21.15 7.60
C ASN A 148 -8.07 20.91 9.08
N GLY A 149 -8.79 19.83 9.37
CA GLY A 149 -9.13 19.44 10.73
C GLY A 149 -7.94 19.00 11.57
N ASN A 150 -6.95 18.35 10.95
CA ASN A 150 -5.78 17.83 11.64
C ASN A 150 -4.60 18.84 11.72
N VAL A 151 -4.51 19.77 10.76
CA VAL A 151 -3.52 20.88 10.84
C VAL A 151 -3.79 21.78 12.05
N ILE A 152 -5.05 22.04 12.38
CA ILE A 152 -5.43 22.88 13.52
C ILE A 152 -5.10 22.22 14.87
N THR A 153 -5.14 20.87 14.94
CA THR A 153 -4.85 20.13 16.19
C THR A 153 -3.37 19.98 16.50
N ASN A 154 -2.49 20.08 15.48
CA ASN A 154 -1.05 19.96 15.64
C ASN A 154 -0.34 21.31 15.94
N SER A 155 -1.04 22.43 15.85
CA SER A 155 -0.58 23.73 16.29
C SER A 155 -0.93 23.95 17.77
N LYS A 156 -0.34 23.15 18.70
CA LYS A 156 -0.31 23.56 20.11
C LYS A 156 0.62 24.75 20.24
N PRO A 157 0.20 25.86 20.89
CA PRO A 157 1.12 26.94 21.21
C PRO A 157 2.19 26.38 22.16
N THR A 158 3.44 26.55 21.79
CA THR A 158 4.56 26.43 22.73
C THR A 158 4.40 27.56 23.76
N GLU A 159 4.04 27.21 24.98
CA GLU A 159 4.23 28.05 26.15
C GLU A 159 5.72 28.16 26.48
#